data_16684c79139086340eb406ef67022130
#
_entry.id   16684c79139086340eb406ef67022130
#
_cell.length_a   1.000
_cell.length_b   1.000
_cell.length_c   1.000
_cell.angle_alpha   90.00
_cell.angle_beta   90.00
_cell.angle_gamma   90.00
#
_symmetry.space_group_name_H-M   'P 1'
#
loop_
_entity.id
_entity.type
_entity.pdbx_description
1 polymer ?
#
loop_
_entity_poly.entity_id
_entity_poly.type
_entity_poly.pdbx_seq_one_letter_code
_entity_poly.pdbx_strand_id
1 'polypeptide(L)'
;MSETQTQALWWASESFWRKTAIWVTAGSFVVLIFLTFDTVKQITAGGKRVPAYSVINNRIDYVFDEKRNFQVPVIGPEEPLFGKKLTEEEAAALVSHGKLTTQAKNCMNCHTLLGNGAYYAPDLTKSWLDPSWGTKEVREQEMVDFLMNPQDRLHNGL
;
A
#
# COMPACT_ATOMS: atom_id res chain seq x y z
N MET A 1 24.66 28.77 -62.87
CA MET A 1 23.60 28.12 -62.10
C MET A 1 24.26 27.60 -60.85
N SER A 2 24.08 28.27 -59.73
CA SER A 2 24.67 27.94 -58.43
C SER A 2 23.78 26.87 -57.77
N GLU A 3 24.30 25.66 -57.62
CA GLU A 3 23.68 24.62 -56.81
C GLU A 3 23.80 25.01 -55.33
N THR A 4 22.74 25.56 -54.79
CA THR A 4 22.57 25.67 -53.33
C THR A 4 22.46 24.25 -52.79
N GLN A 5 23.57 23.67 -52.33
CA GLN A 5 23.56 22.48 -51.48
C GLN A 5 22.80 22.85 -50.19
N THR A 6 21.53 22.47 -50.15
CA THR A 6 20.78 22.47 -48.92
C THR A 6 21.45 21.47 -48.00
N GLN A 7 22.27 21.96 -47.04
CA GLN A 7 22.77 21.13 -45.95
C GLN A 7 21.57 20.53 -45.25
N ALA A 8 21.31 19.27 -45.54
CA ALA A 8 20.27 18.52 -44.84
C ALA A 8 20.59 18.56 -43.34
N LEU A 9 19.73 19.20 -42.59
CA LEU A 9 19.87 19.34 -41.14
C LEU A 9 20.02 17.93 -40.55
N TRP A 10 21.09 17.67 -39.81
CA TRP A 10 21.46 16.39 -39.25
C TRP A 10 20.31 15.72 -38.46
N TRP A 11 19.45 16.51 -37.79
CA TRP A 11 18.26 16.07 -37.09
C TRP A 11 17.13 15.64 -38.01
N ALA A 12 17.13 15.95 -39.29
CA ALA A 12 16.18 15.51 -40.28
C ALA A 12 16.51 14.14 -40.91
N SER A 13 17.66 13.53 -40.53
CA SER A 13 18.08 12.26 -41.08
C SER A 13 17.38 11.08 -40.38
N GLU A 14 16.87 10.12 -41.17
CA GLU A 14 16.24 8.88 -40.65
C GLU A 14 17.20 8.09 -39.74
N SER A 15 18.48 8.05 -40.10
CA SER A 15 19.50 7.32 -39.33
C SER A 15 19.70 7.92 -37.92
N PHE A 16 19.58 9.24 -37.78
CA PHE A 16 19.64 9.90 -36.49
C PHE A 16 18.46 9.46 -35.61
N TRP A 17 17.25 9.57 -36.11
CA TRP A 17 16.04 9.21 -35.36
C TRP A 17 16.00 7.75 -35.00
N ARG A 18 16.40 6.87 -35.89
CA ARG A 18 16.48 5.43 -35.61
C ARG A 18 17.47 5.12 -34.48
N LYS A 19 18.66 5.71 -34.50
CA LYS A 19 19.64 5.53 -33.43
C LYS A 19 19.15 6.13 -32.11
N THR A 20 18.58 7.32 -32.15
CA THR A 20 18.00 7.97 -30.96
C THR A 20 16.89 7.12 -30.35
N ALA A 21 15.96 6.60 -31.15
CA ALA A 21 14.91 5.75 -30.68
C ALA A 21 15.46 4.49 -29.98
N ILE A 22 16.46 3.83 -30.57
CA ILE A 22 17.11 2.66 -29.97
C ILE A 22 17.73 2.99 -28.62
N TRP A 23 18.50 4.10 -28.54
CA TRP A 23 19.17 4.50 -27.30
C TRP A 23 18.19 4.93 -26.21
N VAL A 24 17.16 5.69 -26.57
CA VAL A 24 16.11 6.11 -25.63
C VAL A 24 15.34 4.90 -25.11
N THR A 25 14.96 3.97 -26.01
CA THR A 25 14.24 2.75 -25.59
C THR A 25 15.12 1.88 -24.69
N ALA A 26 16.37 1.65 -25.06
CA ALA A 26 17.30 0.87 -24.25
C ALA A 26 17.56 1.51 -22.88
N GLY A 27 17.79 2.83 -22.86
CA GLY A 27 17.97 3.58 -21.61
C GLY A 27 16.73 3.56 -20.72
N SER A 28 15.54 3.77 -21.29
CA SER A 28 14.28 3.70 -20.55
C SER A 28 14.05 2.29 -19.99
N PHE A 29 14.37 1.25 -20.74
CA PHE A 29 14.26 -0.13 -20.27
C PHE A 29 15.16 -0.43 -19.07
N VAL A 30 16.40 0.04 -19.09
CA VAL A 30 17.33 -0.09 -17.95
C VAL A 30 16.78 0.64 -16.71
N VAL A 31 16.30 1.88 -16.90
CA VAL A 31 15.68 2.65 -15.80
C VAL A 31 14.46 1.93 -15.22
N LEU A 32 13.58 1.38 -16.07
CA LEU A 32 12.41 0.63 -15.63
C LEU A 32 12.79 -0.62 -14.82
N ILE A 33 13.83 -1.34 -15.24
CA ILE A 33 14.34 -2.48 -14.47
C ILE A 33 14.80 -2.02 -13.08
N PHE A 34 15.58 -0.95 -13.00
CA PHE A 34 16.03 -0.40 -11.72
C PHE A 34 14.86 0.00 -10.82
N LEU A 35 13.91 0.75 -11.35
CA LEU A 35 12.72 1.17 -10.62
C LEU A 35 11.87 -0.01 -10.16
N THR A 36 11.77 -1.06 -10.98
CA THR A 36 11.06 -2.29 -10.60
C THR A 36 11.71 -2.96 -9.39
N PHE A 37 13.02 -3.15 -9.40
CA PHE A 37 13.72 -3.73 -8.25
C PHE A 37 13.64 -2.84 -7.01
N ASP A 38 13.75 -1.54 -7.15
CA ASP A 38 13.59 -0.60 -6.04
C ASP A 38 12.19 -0.67 -5.45
N THR A 39 11.17 -0.66 -6.30
CA THR A 39 9.76 -0.80 -5.89
C THR A 39 9.51 -2.12 -5.16
N VAL A 40 9.99 -3.23 -5.71
CA VAL A 40 9.87 -4.53 -5.04
C VAL A 40 10.55 -4.52 -3.68
N LYS A 41 11.75 -3.96 -3.58
CA LYS A 41 12.47 -3.84 -2.31
C LYS A 41 11.71 -2.97 -1.28
N GLN A 42 11.09 -1.88 -1.73
CA GLN A 42 10.30 -1.00 -0.86
C GLN A 42 9.01 -1.70 -0.40
N ILE A 43 8.23 -2.29 -1.32
CA ILE A 43 6.98 -3.00 -1.00
C ILE A 43 7.23 -4.19 -0.07
N THR A 44 8.33 -4.90 -0.24
CA THR A 44 8.69 -6.04 0.62
C THR A 44 9.40 -5.62 1.90
N ALA A 45 9.64 -4.32 2.11
CA ALA A 45 10.42 -3.79 3.23
C ALA A 45 11.78 -4.51 3.42
N GLY A 46 12.41 -4.95 2.32
CA GLY A 46 13.62 -5.75 2.34
C GLY A 46 13.43 -7.14 2.96
N GLY A 47 12.24 -7.73 2.84
CA GLY A 47 11.88 -9.02 3.45
C GLY A 47 11.36 -8.92 4.90
N LYS A 48 11.24 -7.71 5.45
CA LYS A 48 10.72 -7.47 6.82
C LYS A 48 9.21 -7.23 6.84
N ARG A 49 8.45 -8.00 6.09
CA ARG A 49 6.99 -7.96 6.19
C ARG A 49 6.53 -8.50 7.53
N VAL A 50 5.53 -7.85 8.11
CA VAL A 50 4.80 -8.43 9.23
C VAL A 50 3.94 -9.56 8.67
N PRO A 51 4.17 -10.83 9.06
CA PRO A 51 3.39 -11.95 8.54
C PRO A 51 1.94 -11.89 9.04
N ALA A 52 1.01 -12.49 8.29
CA ALA A 52 -0.41 -12.53 8.64
C ALA A 52 -0.65 -13.11 10.05
N TYR A 53 0.09 -14.13 10.41
CA TYR A 53 0.09 -14.71 11.76
C TYR A 53 0.31 -13.65 12.86
N SER A 54 1.32 -12.79 12.68
CA SER A 54 1.61 -11.74 13.67
C SER A 54 0.56 -10.62 13.66
N VAL A 55 0.01 -10.29 12.49
CA VAL A 55 -1.07 -9.26 12.40
C VAL A 55 -2.30 -9.65 13.20
N ILE A 56 -2.66 -10.93 13.21
CA ILE A 56 -3.87 -11.42 13.89
C ILE A 56 -3.62 -11.75 15.36
N ASN A 57 -2.43 -12.26 15.70
CA ASN A 57 -2.15 -12.75 17.05
C ASN A 57 -1.40 -11.74 17.92
N ASN A 58 -0.87 -10.67 17.34
CA ASN A 58 -0.14 -9.65 18.07
C ASN A 58 -0.68 -8.25 17.75
N ARG A 59 -0.54 -7.34 18.69
CA ARG A 59 -0.70 -5.93 18.42
C ARG A 59 0.41 -5.46 17.48
N ILE A 60 0.04 -4.78 16.40
CA ILE A 60 1.00 -4.16 15.50
C ILE A 60 1.10 -2.68 15.83
N ASP A 61 2.25 -2.25 16.32
CA ASP A 61 2.56 -0.86 16.56
C ASP A 61 3.34 -0.27 15.37
N TYR A 62 3.45 1.06 15.32
CA TYR A 62 4.19 1.77 14.28
C TYR A 62 5.28 2.62 14.93
N VAL A 63 6.53 2.42 14.50
CA VAL A 63 7.68 3.21 14.92
C VAL A 63 8.16 4.05 13.76
N PHE A 64 8.48 5.32 14.02
CA PHE A 64 9.01 6.21 13.01
C PHE A 64 10.49 5.89 12.74
N ASP A 65 10.81 5.58 11.49
CA ASP A 65 12.18 5.39 11.01
C ASP A 65 12.69 6.70 10.40
N GLU A 66 13.53 7.41 11.13
CA GLU A 66 14.09 8.70 10.71
C GLU A 66 14.92 8.60 9.42
N LYS A 67 15.60 7.46 9.18
CA LYS A 67 16.43 7.28 7.98
C LYS A 67 15.60 7.19 6.70
N ARG A 68 14.39 6.67 6.83
CA ARG A 68 13.47 6.44 5.71
C ARG A 68 12.35 7.46 5.67
N ASN A 69 12.22 8.29 6.72
CA ASN A 69 11.18 9.31 6.88
C ASN A 69 9.76 8.74 6.74
N PHE A 70 9.53 7.53 7.30
CA PHE A 70 8.19 6.93 7.34
C PHE A 70 8.01 6.01 8.55
N GLN A 71 6.77 5.62 8.81
CA GLN A 71 6.44 4.71 9.90
C GLN A 71 6.56 3.25 9.47
N VAL A 72 7.27 2.46 10.27
CA VAL A 72 7.50 1.03 10.04
C VAL A 72 6.65 0.24 11.04
N PRO A 73 5.87 -0.77 10.59
CA PRO A 73 5.16 -1.64 11.50
C PRO A 73 6.14 -2.52 12.28
N VAL A 74 5.90 -2.65 13.58
CA VAL A 74 6.63 -3.51 14.48
C VAL A 74 5.67 -4.45 15.22
N ILE A 75 6.11 -5.68 15.45
CA ILE A 75 5.32 -6.67 16.18
C ILE A 75 5.41 -6.34 17.66
N GLY A 76 4.28 -6.03 18.26
CA GLY A 76 4.09 -5.76 19.67
C GLY A 76 3.76 -7.01 20.48
N PRO A 77 3.19 -6.82 21.69
CA PRO A 77 2.80 -7.93 22.56
C PRO A 77 1.74 -8.84 21.93
N GLU A 78 1.63 -10.05 22.45
CA GLU A 78 0.59 -11.00 22.06
C GLU A 78 -0.80 -10.43 22.44
N GLU A 79 -1.62 -10.26 21.44
CA GLU A 79 -2.98 -9.70 21.56
C GLU A 79 -3.86 -10.36 20.48
N PRO A 80 -4.22 -11.65 20.66
CA PRO A 80 -4.95 -12.38 19.63
C PRO A 80 -6.35 -11.79 19.42
N LEU A 81 -6.76 -11.66 18.16
CA LEU A 81 -8.07 -11.13 17.79
C LEU A 81 -9.20 -12.02 18.33
N PHE A 82 -10.18 -11.43 19.02
CA PHE A 82 -11.24 -12.13 19.75
C PHE A 82 -10.74 -13.21 20.72
N GLY A 83 -9.54 -13.04 21.27
CA GLY A 83 -8.93 -13.98 22.21
C GLY A 83 -8.56 -15.34 21.62
N LYS A 84 -8.72 -15.54 20.31
CA LYS A 84 -8.40 -16.80 19.63
C LYS A 84 -7.09 -16.72 18.86
N LYS A 85 -6.08 -17.47 19.30
CA LYS A 85 -4.82 -17.58 18.58
C LYS A 85 -5.00 -18.47 17.34
N LEU A 86 -4.73 -17.93 16.18
CA LEU A 86 -4.84 -18.62 14.90
C LEU A 86 -3.49 -19.19 14.46
N THR A 87 -3.52 -20.26 13.69
CA THR A 87 -2.35 -20.79 12.99
C THR A 87 -1.92 -19.85 11.84
N GLU A 88 -0.75 -20.06 11.28
CA GLU A 88 -0.24 -19.25 10.16
C GLU A 88 -1.18 -19.33 8.94
N GLU A 89 -1.67 -20.52 8.63
CA GLU A 89 -2.58 -20.76 7.50
C GLU A 89 -3.95 -20.10 7.72
N GLU A 90 -4.56 -20.27 8.89
CA GLU A 90 -5.83 -19.62 9.25
C GLU A 90 -5.70 -18.10 9.24
N ALA A 91 -4.59 -17.57 9.78
CA ALA A 91 -4.33 -16.14 9.78
C ALA A 91 -4.16 -15.57 8.36
N ALA A 92 -3.42 -16.26 7.49
CA ALA A 92 -3.26 -15.86 6.10
C ALA A 92 -4.59 -15.87 5.33
N ALA A 93 -5.42 -16.88 5.55
CA ALA A 93 -6.75 -16.99 4.96
C ALA A 93 -7.65 -15.84 5.44
N LEU A 94 -7.67 -15.53 6.74
CA LEU A 94 -8.49 -14.48 7.32
C LEU A 94 -8.07 -13.09 6.81
N VAL A 95 -6.78 -12.78 6.77
CA VAL A 95 -6.26 -11.50 6.22
C VAL A 95 -6.60 -11.36 4.75
N SER A 96 -6.44 -12.44 3.97
CA SER A 96 -6.80 -12.44 2.55
C SER A 96 -8.29 -12.21 2.33
N HIS A 97 -9.14 -12.87 3.11
CA HIS A 97 -10.59 -12.68 3.09
C HIS A 97 -10.98 -11.24 3.47
N GLY A 98 -10.39 -10.68 4.53
CA GLY A 98 -10.61 -9.29 4.93
C GLY A 98 -10.26 -8.30 3.83
N LYS A 99 -9.13 -8.50 3.15
CA LYS A 99 -8.73 -7.68 2.00
C LYS A 99 -9.77 -7.74 0.87
N LEU A 100 -10.23 -8.92 0.50
CA LEU A 100 -11.27 -9.07 -0.53
C LEU A 100 -12.59 -8.44 -0.10
N THR A 101 -12.95 -8.55 1.17
CA THR A 101 -14.17 -7.94 1.72
C THR A 101 -14.14 -6.41 1.64
N THR A 102 -13.02 -5.77 1.99
CA THR A 102 -12.88 -4.30 1.86
C THR A 102 -13.03 -3.82 0.42
N GLN A 103 -12.56 -4.61 -0.55
CA GLN A 103 -12.74 -4.33 -1.97
C GLN A 103 -14.20 -4.56 -2.40
N ALA A 104 -14.80 -5.69 -2.06
CA ALA A 104 -16.17 -6.04 -2.43
C ALA A 104 -17.23 -5.10 -1.82
N LYS A 105 -16.96 -4.56 -0.64
CA LYS A 105 -17.82 -3.59 0.05
C LYS A 105 -17.54 -2.13 -0.33
N ASN A 106 -16.66 -1.90 -1.32
CA ASN A 106 -16.28 -0.58 -1.81
C ASN A 106 -15.69 0.38 -0.75
N CYS A 107 -15.16 -0.13 0.37
CA CYS A 107 -14.56 0.70 1.41
C CYS A 107 -13.43 1.57 0.86
N MET A 108 -12.64 1.05 -0.08
CA MET A 108 -11.50 1.72 -0.69
C MET A 108 -11.89 2.78 -1.75
N ASN A 109 -13.17 2.94 -2.07
CA ASN A 109 -13.64 4.03 -2.93
C ASN A 109 -13.63 5.38 -2.20
N CYS A 110 -13.65 5.36 -0.87
CA CYS A 110 -13.59 6.56 -0.04
C CYS A 110 -12.33 6.61 0.84
N HIS A 111 -11.90 5.47 1.36
CA HIS A 111 -10.80 5.35 2.31
C HIS A 111 -9.51 4.84 1.65
N THR A 112 -8.38 5.21 2.25
CA THR A 112 -7.10 4.54 2.00
C THR A 112 -6.82 3.48 3.06
N LEU A 113 -6.17 2.40 2.62
CA LEU A 113 -5.63 1.36 3.50
C LEU A 113 -4.25 0.97 2.98
N LEU A 114 -3.22 1.14 3.79
CA LEU A 114 -1.81 0.90 3.42
C LEU A 114 -1.42 1.62 2.11
N GLY A 115 -1.90 2.85 1.93
CA GLY A 115 -1.61 3.68 0.75
C GLY A 115 -2.42 3.35 -0.51
N ASN A 116 -3.32 2.36 -0.46
CA ASN A 116 -4.24 2.04 -1.56
C ASN A 116 -5.64 2.55 -1.27
N GLY A 117 -6.32 3.10 -2.28
CA GLY A 117 -7.68 3.60 -2.20
C GLY A 117 -7.80 5.09 -2.51
N ALA A 118 -8.98 5.66 -2.26
CA ALA A 118 -9.26 7.07 -2.49
C ALA A 118 -9.06 7.90 -1.23
N TYR A 119 -8.78 9.19 -1.39
CA TYR A 119 -8.48 10.14 -0.31
C TYR A 119 -9.67 11.01 0.09
N TYR A 120 -10.89 10.50 -0.06
CA TYR A 120 -12.10 11.25 0.33
C TYR A 120 -12.42 11.16 1.82
N ALA A 121 -12.01 10.09 2.47
CA ALA A 121 -12.24 9.80 3.88
C ALA A 121 -10.92 9.44 4.57
N PRO A 122 -10.88 9.39 5.91
CA PRO A 122 -9.66 9.09 6.66
C PRO A 122 -9.00 7.78 6.28
N ASP A 123 -7.66 7.73 6.39
CA ASP A 123 -6.88 6.51 6.19
C ASP A 123 -7.19 5.48 7.29
N LEU A 124 -7.46 4.24 6.90
CA LEU A 124 -7.84 3.16 7.80
C LEU A 124 -6.66 2.36 8.35
N THR A 125 -5.44 2.65 7.90
CA THR A 125 -4.24 1.85 8.25
C THR A 125 -4.03 1.72 9.75
N LYS A 126 -4.35 2.78 10.51
CA LYS A 126 -4.20 2.82 11.97
C LYS A 126 -5.52 2.89 12.73
N SER A 127 -6.65 2.78 12.07
CA SER A 127 -7.96 2.90 12.72
C SER A 127 -8.15 1.91 13.86
N TRP A 128 -7.61 0.70 13.73
CA TRP A 128 -7.61 -0.30 14.81
C TRP A 128 -6.83 0.12 16.05
N LEU A 129 -5.82 0.98 15.91
CA LEU A 129 -4.94 1.44 17.00
C LEU A 129 -5.43 2.72 17.66
N ASP A 130 -6.52 3.30 17.20
CA ASP A 130 -7.05 4.55 17.76
C ASP A 130 -7.48 4.33 19.21
N PRO A 131 -6.95 5.13 20.17
CA PRO A 131 -7.28 5.00 21.58
C PRO A 131 -8.73 5.36 21.90
N SER A 132 -9.44 6.05 21.01
CA SER A 132 -10.85 6.40 21.18
C SER A 132 -11.77 5.18 21.26
N TRP A 133 -11.35 4.03 20.72
CA TRP A 133 -12.09 2.77 20.86
C TRP A 133 -12.12 2.19 22.28
N GLY A 134 -11.30 2.68 23.20
CA GLY A 134 -11.22 2.17 24.57
C GLY A 134 -10.42 0.90 24.73
N THR A 135 -10.91 -0.06 25.54
CA THR A 135 -10.23 -1.35 25.76
C THR A 135 -10.32 -2.24 24.52
N LYS A 136 -9.50 -3.29 24.49
CA LYS A 136 -9.48 -4.25 23.37
C LYS A 136 -10.86 -4.88 23.13
N GLU A 137 -11.51 -5.31 24.19
CA GLU A 137 -12.82 -5.98 24.11
C GLU A 137 -13.90 -5.04 23.56
N VAL A 138 -13.88 -3.79 24.02
CA VAL A 138 -14.80 -2.75 23.52
C VAL A 138 -14.51 -2.48 22.05
N ARG A 139 -13.23 -2.32 21.67
CA ARG A 139 -12.82 -2.07 20.30
C ARG A 139 -13.24 -3.21 19.35
N GLU A 140 -13.07 -4.47 19.76
CA GLU A 140 -13.48 -5.62 18.96
C GLU A 140 -14.99 -5.60 18.70
N GLN A 141 -15.80 -5.39 19.74
CA GLN A 141 -17.25 -5.32 19.61
C GLN A 141 -17.71 -4.13 18.78
N GLU A 142 -17.21 -2.95 19.10
CA GLU A 142 -17.56 -1.71 18.45
C GLU A 142 -17.20 -1.71 16.95
N MET A 143 -16.05 -2.27 16.60
CA MET A 143 -15.64 -2.38 15.20
C MET A 143 -16.54 -3.35 14.42
N VAL A 144 -16.94 -4.46 15.02
CA VAL A 144 -17.90 -5.40 14.40
C VAL A 144 -19.25 -4.71 14.19
N ASP A 145 -19.78 -4.06 15.21
CA ASP A 145 -21.06 -3.36 15.14
C ASP A 145 -21.05 -2.25 14.08
N PHE A 146 -19.98 -1.49 14.02
CA PHE A 146 -19.78 -0.45 12.99
C PHE A 146 -19.73 -1.05 11.57
N LEU A 147 -18.97 -2.13 11.37
CA LEU A 147 -18.83 -2.76 10.05
C LEU A 147 -20.11 -3.46 9.58
N MET A 148 -20.92 -3.96 10.52
CA MET A 148 -22.20 -4.60 10.23
C MET A 148 -23.32 -3.58 9.97
N ASN A 149 -23.31 -2.44 10.71
CA ASN A 149 -24.33 -1.40 10.63
C ASN A 149 -23.69 0.01 10.58
N PRO A 150 -23.02 0.37 9.48
CA PRO A 150 -22.24 1.61 9.41
C PRO A 150 -23.10 2.88 9.51
N GLN A 151 -24.41 2.81 9.24
CA GLN A 151 -25.30 3.99 9.29
C GLN A 151 -25.68 4.42 10.71
N ASP A 152 -25.69 3.51 11.67
CA ASP A 152 -26.12 3.82 13.03
C ASP A 152 -25.17 4.77 13.78
N ARG A 153 -23.91 4.89 13.31
CA ARG A 153 -22.90 5.73 13.97
C ARG A 153 -22.75 7.12 13.40
N LEU A 154 -23.18 7.36 12.17
CA LEU A 154 -23.17 8.71 11.59
C LEU A 154 -24.06 9.70 12.36
N HIS A 155 -25.01 9.20 13.15
CA HIS A 155 -25.91 10.01 13.96
C HIS A 155 -25.39 10.30 15.39
N ASN A 156 -24.35 9.63 15.85
CA ASN A 156 -23.83 9.74 17.22
C ASN A 156 -22.57 10.61 17.36
N GLY A 157 -22.22 11.39 16.36
CA GLY A 157 -21.25 12.48 16.49
C GLY A 157 -19.77 12.06 16.61
N LEU A 158 -19.38 10.94 15.98
CA LEU A 158 -17.97 10.60 15.76
C LEU A 158 -17.49 11.07 14.38
#